data_655076576ae8f953c864abb61a791a07
#
_entry.id   655076576ae8f953c864abb61a791a07
#
_cell.length_a   1.000
_cell.length_b   1.000
_cell.length_c   1.000
_cell.angle_alpha   90.00
_cell.angle_beta   90.00
_cell.angle_gamma   90.00
#
_symmetry.space_group_name_H-M   'P 1'
#
loop_
_entity.id
_entity.type
_entity.pdbx_description
1 polymer ?
#
loop_
_entity_poly.entity_id
_entity_poly.type
_entity_poly.pdbx_seq_one_letter_code
_entity_poly.pdbx_strand_id
1 'polypeptide(L)'
;NHLQTLEEDSAAFVWGALGSERERAQKEYFRMPYGNEEDGWSSIVTSDVQDTVEWILPQLLDIFTATDSIVSFEPTKQEDVKGAEQATETCNYIFTKKNDGFLILYTAIKDALLVKNGAVHWRKETKRQKVKTPLQGVTEMQLAQALEQGGEIINQDLYTWIESGTL
;
A
#
# COMPACT_ATOMS: atom_id res chain seq x y z
N ASN A 1 -7.81 -2.93 33.44
CA ASN A 1 -6.81 -3.61 32.61
C ASN A 1 -5.82 -2.58 32.05
N HIS A 2 -4.50 -2.76 32.33
CA HIS A 2 -3.47 -1.79 31.95
C HIS A 2 -3.47 -1.43 30.45
N LEU A 3 -3.71 -2.42 29.58
CA LEU A 3 -3.82 -2.18 28.13
C LEU A 3 -5.02 -1.30 27.76
N GLN A 4 -6.12 -1.46 28.44
CA GLN A 4 -7.33 -0.68 28.22
C GLN A 4 -7.13 0.79 28.63
N THR A 5 -6.45 1.01 29.75
CA THR A 5 -6.10 2.37 30.20
C THR A 5 -5.15 3.06 29.20
N LEU A 6 -4.15 2.34 28.67
CA LEU A 6 -3.23 2.89 27.67
C LEU A 6 -3.95 3.23 26.33
N GLU A 7 -4.92 2.41 25.94
CA GLU A 7 -5.75 2.68 24.76
C GLU A 7 -6.61 3.92 24.96
N GLU A 8 -7.29 4.01 26.11
CA GLU A 8 -8.14 5.16 26.46
C GLU A 8 -7.32 6.46 26.55
N ASP A 9 -6.15 6.46 27.17
CA ASP A 9 -5.25 7.62 27.27
C ASP A 9 -4.74 8.04 25.89
N SER A 10 -4.34 7.07 25.05
CA SER A 10 -3.89 7.33 23.68
C SER A 10 -5.00 7.90 22.82
N ALA A 11 -6.21 7.33 22.92
CA ALA A 11 -7.38 7.80 22.20
C ALA A 11 -7.77 9.21 22.66
N ALA A 12 -7.78 9.48 23.96
CA ALA A 12 -8.11 10.80 24.49
C ALA A 12 -7.13 11.89 24.02
N PHE A 13 -5.83 11.58 23.93
CA PHE A 13 -4.83 12.50 23.39
C PHE A 13 -5.03 12.77 21.90
N VAL A 14 -5.30 11.72 21.10
CA VAL A 14 -5.52 11.84 19.66
C VAL A 14 -6.79 12.61 19.34
N TRP A 15 -7.90 12.30 20.02
CA TRP A 15 -9.19 12.94 19.78
C TRP A 15 -9.33 14.33 20.44
N GLY A 16 -8.52 14.61 21.45
CA GLY A 16 -8.49 15.89 22.15
C GLY A 16 -7.65 16.95 21.42
N ALA A 17 -6.46 17.23 21.94
CA ALA A 17 -5.61 18.33 21.48
C ALA A 17 -5.16 18.18 20.01
N LEU A 18 -4.78 16.95 19.60
CA LEU A 18 -4.32 16.73 18.22
C LEU A 18 -5.47 16.74 17.20
N GLY A 19 -6.66 16.28 17.56
CA GLY A 19 -7.80 16.19 16.64
C GLY A 19 -8.20 17.54 16.07
N SER A 20 -8.34 18.56 16.94
CA SER A 20 -8.70 19.91 16.53
C SER A 20 -7.63 20.58 15.66
N GLU A 21 -6.35 20.37 15.98
CA GLU A 21 -5.24 20.92 15.19
C GLU A 21 -5.16 20.26 13.80
N ARG A 22 -5.39 18.97 13.71
CA ARG A 22 -5.44 18.22 12.43
C ARG A 22 -6.60 18.68 11.56
N GLU A 23 -7.78 18.82 12.14
CA GLU A 23 -8.95 19.31 11.43
C GLU A 23 -8.72 20.72 10.88
N ARG A 24 -8.14 21.59 11.70
CA ARG A 24 -7.76 22.94 11.28
C ARG A 24 -6.76 22.91 10.14
N ALA A 25 -5.67 22.14 10.25
CA ALA A 25 -4.66 22.03 9.22
C ALA A 25 -5.23 21.51 7.89
N GLN A 26 -6.14 20.54 7.93
CA GLN A 26 -6.85 20.06 6.75
C GLN A 26 -7.75 21.13 6.12
N LYS A 27 -8.51 21.87 6.93
CA LYS A 27 -9.35 22.96 6.45
C LYS A 27 -8.52 24.04 5.75
N GLU A 28 -7.41 24.44 6.34
CA GLU A 28 -6.48 25.42 5.76
C GLU A 28 -5.86 24.91 4.45
N TYR A 29 -5.43 23.65 4.40
CA TYR A 29 -4.89 23.05 3.19
C TYR A 29 -5.90 22.99 2.04
N PHE A 30 -7.14 22.58 2.33
CA PHE A 30 -8.20 22.52 1.33
C PHE A 30 -8.90 23.87 1.10
N ARG A 31 -8.43 24.94 1.73
CA ARG A 31 -9.01 26.28 1.62
C ARG A 31 -10.49 26.30 1.96
N MET A 32 -10.89 25.54 2.97
CA MET A 32 -12.26 25.52 3.43
C MET A 32 -12.58 26.80 4.25
N PRO A 33 -13.80 27.33 4.14
CA PRO A 33 -14.23 28.46 4.95
C PRO A 33 -14.08 28.16 6.44
N TYR A 34 -13.71 29.16 7.23
CA TYR A 34 -13.56 29.01 8.69
C TYR A 34 -14.90 28.90 9.43
N GLY A 35 -16.00 29.32 8.80
CA GLY A 35 -17.34 29.31 9.36
C GLY A 35 -17.69 30.54 10.23
N ASN A 36 -16.83 31.56 10.22
CA ASN A 36 -17.04 32.85 10.87
C ASN A 36 -17.15 34.00 9.88
N GLU A 37 -17.43 33.68 8.61
CA GLU A 37 -17.60 34.64 7.54
C GLU A 37 -18.91 35.45 7.78
N GLU A 38 -18.81 36.77 7.67
CA GLU A 38 -19.95 37.68 7.76
C GLU A 38 -20.33 38.19 6.35
N ASP A 39 -21.62 38.33 6.09
CA ASP A 39 -22.11 38.85 4.82
C ASP A 39 -21.56 40.26 4.53
N GLY A 40 -20.92 40.42 3.37
CA GLY A 40 -20.31 41.69 2.96
C GLY A 40 -18.82 41.82 3.30
N TRP A 41 -18.23 40.83 3.98
CA TRP A 41 -16.79 40.77 4.27
C TRP A 41 -16.11 39.76 3.35
N SER A 42 -14.77 39.84 3.29
CA SER A 42 -13.97 38.91 2.48
C SER A 42 -13.99 37.51 3.08
N SER A 43 -14.37 36.51 2.27
CA SER A 43 -14.33 35.08 2.61
C SER A 43 -13.15 34.33 1.95
N ILE A 44 -12.10 35.07 1.56
CA ILE A 44 -10.95 34.49 0.85
C ILE A 44 -10.05 33.78 1.86
N VAL A 45 -9.83 32.48 1.64
CA VAL A 45 -8.82 31.68 2.33
C VAL A 45 -7.60 31.59 1.43
N THR A 46 -6.42 31.96 1.97
CA THR A 46 -5.15 31.92 1.21
C THR A 46 -4.64 30.49 1.01
N SER A 47 -3.79 30.28 -0.01
CA SER A 47 -3.21 28.96 -0.32
C SER A 47 -1.90 28.68 0.40
N ASP A 48 -1.49 29.52 1.35
CA ASP A 48 -0.16 29.47 1.95
C ASP A 48 0.24 28.09 2.50
N VAL A 49 -0.70 27.42 3.18
CA VAL A 49 -0.46 26.06 3.74
C VAL A 49 -0.33 25.03 2.62
N GLN A 50 -1.20 25.09 1.63
CA GLN A 50 -1.15 24.18 0.48
C GLN A 50 0.15 24.37 -0.29
N ASP A 51 0.50 25.61 -0.62
CA ASP A 51 1.69 25.92 -1.40
C ASP A 51 2.97 25.51 -0.66
N THR A 52 3.02 25.71 0.65
CA THR A 52 4.15 25.27 1.49
C THR A 52 4.29 23.74 1.49
N VAL A 53 3.19 23.02 1.69
CA VAL A 53 3.21 21.55 1.71
C VAL A 53 3.62 20.99 0.35
N GLU A 54 3.03 21.49 -0.75
CA GLU A 54 3.33 21.03 -2.11
C GLU A 54 4.76 21.43 -2.56
N TRP A 55 5.35 22.45 -1.95
CA TRP A 55 6.73 22.82 -2.21
C TRP A 55 7.75 21.96 -1.44
N ILE A 56 7.47 21.60 -0.20
CA ILE A 56 8.34 20.79 0.64
C ILE A 56 8.28 19.30 0.26
N LEU A 57 7.11 18.81 -0.09
CA LEU A 57 6.86 17.39 -0.37
C LEU A 57 7.80 16.78 -1.43
N PRO A 58 8.03 17.39 -2.61
CA PRO A 58 8.97 16.86 -3.59
C PRO A 58 10.41 16.79 -3.07
N GLN A 59 10.84 17.75 -2.28
CA GLN A 59 12.19 17.79 -1.73
C GLN A 59 12.43 16.65 -0.72
N LEU A 60 11.41 16.34 0.11
CA LEU A 60 11.47 15.20 1.01
C LEU A 60 11.44 13.87 0.25
N LEU A 61 10.63 13.78 -0.81
CA LEU A 61 10.58 12.58 -1.65
C LEU A 61 11.91 12.33 -2.35
N ASP A 62 12.56 13.38 -2.84
CA ASP A 62 13.84 13.27 -3.54
C ASP A 62 14.93 12.64 -2.66
N ILE A 63 14.92 12.90 -1.36
CA ILE A 63 15.85 12.28 -0.41
C ILE A 63 15.76 10.74 -0.44
N PHE A 64 14.56 10.19 -0.61
CA PHE A 64 14.33 8.76 -0.63
C PHE A 64 14.38 8.13 -2.02
N THR A 65 14.20 8.93 -3.07
CA THR A 65 14.10 8.44 -4.45
C THR A 65 15.32 8.79 -5.31
N ALA A 66 16.25 9.58 -4.78
CA ALA A 66 17.49 9.97 -5.48
C ALA A 66 18.40 8.78 -5.82
N THR A 67 18.24 7.65 -5.14
CA THR A 67 19.00 6.42 -5.38
C THR A 67 18.08 5.27 -5.70
N ASP A 68 18.52 4.33 -6.54
CA ASP A 68 17.78 3.12 -6.87
C ASP A 68 17.61 2.17 -5.67
N SER A 69 18.39 2.38 -4.61
CA SER A 69 18.36 1.57 -3.40
C SER A 69 17.88 2.40 -2.21
N ILE A 70 16.65 2.18 -1.79
CA ILE A 70 16.04 2.86 -0.62
C ILE A 70 16.51 2.21 0.68
N VAL A 71 16.76 0.90 0.64
CA VAL A 71 17.21 0.12 1.79
C VAL A 71 18.50 -0.59 1.43
N SER A 72 19.49 -0.54 2.33
CA SER A 72 20.74 -1.28 2.21
C SER A 72 20.97 -2.10 3.47
N PHE A 73 21.19 -3.40 3.31
CA PHE A 73 21.59 -4.29 4.39
C PHE A 73 23.11 -4.41 4.43
N GLU A 74 23.68 -4.14 5.59
CA GLU A 74 25.11 -4.29 5.82
C GLU A 74 25.41 -5.67 6.41
N PRO A 75 26.41 -6.41 5.87
CA PRO A 75 26.80 -7.70 6.40
C PRO A 75 27.49 -7.55 7.77
N THR A 76 27.09 -8.37 8.72
CA THR A 76 27.73 -8.39 10.06
C THR A 76 28.99 -9.23 10.04
N LYS A 77 29.09 -10.24 9.18
CA LYS A 77 30.22 -11.12 9.00
C LYS A 77 30.56 -11.29 7.53
N GLN A 78 31.79 -11.70 7.23
CA GLN A 78 32.24 -11.90 5.85
C GLN A 78 31.46 -13.00 5.11
N GLU A 79 30.89 -13.96 5.83
CA GLU A 79 30.04 -15.03 5.30
C GLU A 79 28.67 -14.51 4.85
N ASP A 80 28.22 -13.40 5.44
CA ASP A 80 26.88 -12.83 5.23
C ASP A 80 26.81 -11.83 4.05
N VAL A 81 27.93 -11.53 3.41
CA VAL A 81 28.00 -10.49 2.35
C VAL A 81 27.01 -10.78 1.23
N LYS A 82 27.01 -12.01 0.68
CA LYS A 82 26.10 -12.40 -0.39
C LYS A 82 24.64 -12.39 0.06
N GLY A 83 24.38 -12.76 1.31
CA GLY A 83 23.05 -12.71 1.90
C GLY A 83 22.53 -11.28 2.05
N ALA A 84 23.38 -10.34 2.49
CA ALA A 84 23.05 -8.93 2.63
C ALA A 84 22.77 -8.27 1.27
N GLU A 85 23.59 -8.55 0.26
CA GLU A 85 23.37 -8.10 -1.12
C GLU A 85 22.02 -8.60 -1.66
N GLN A 86 21.74 -9.88 -1.51
CA GLN A 86 20.50 -10.50 -1.98
C GLN A 86 19.27 -9.96 -1.23
N ALA A 87 19.40 -9.72 0.08
CA ALA A 87 18.35 -9.09 0.88
C ALA A 87 18.09 -7.65 0.42
N THR A 88 19.15 -6.88 0.16
CA THR A 88 19.06 -5.51 -0.36
C THR A 88 18.30 -5.48 -1.69
N GLU A 89 18.71 -6.28 -2.66
CA GLU A 89 18.06 -6.36 -3.97
C GLU A 89 16.60 -6.79 -3.85
N THR A 90 16.33 -7.83 -3.06
CA THR A 90 14.97 -8.36 -2.87
C THR A 90 14.05 -7.33 -2.22
N CYS A 91 14.49 -6.66 -1.16
CA CYS A 91 13.68 -5.65 -0.48
C CYS A 91 13.39 -4.45 -1.39
N ASN A 92 14.39 -3.94 -2.09
CA ASN A 92 14.21 -2.84 -3.03
C ASN A 92 13.28 -3.23 -4.19
N TYR A 93 13.42 -4.44 -4.74
CA TYR A 93 12.51 -4.95 -5.78
C TYR A 93 11.07 -5.05 -5.28
N ILE A 94 10.85 -5.61 -4.09
CA ILE A 94 9.50 -5.74 -3.51
C ILE A 94 8.91 -4.36 -3.28
N PHE A 95 9.67 -3.42 -2.75
CA PHE A 95 9.18 -2.09 -2.45
C PHE A 95 8.86 -1.29 -3.71
N THR A 96 9.78 -1.26 -4.69
CA THR A 96 9.65 -0.40 -5.88
C THR A 96 8.82 -1.02 -6.99
N LYS A 97 8.89 -2.36 -7.19
CA LYS A 97 8.28 -3.04 -8.35
C LYS A 97 7.02 -3.82 -8.01
N LYS A 98 6.92 -4.37 -6.81
CA LYS A 98 5.74 -5.15 -6.39
C LYS A 98 4.71 -4.32 -5.63
N ASN A 99 5.16 -3.30 -4.94
CA ASN A 99 4.32 -2.33 -4.27
C ASN A 99 4.69 -0.95 -4.82
N ASP A 100 3.74 -0.09 -5.08
CA ASP A 100 4.02 1.28 -5.55
C ASP A 100 4.74 2.09 -4.47
N GLY A 101 6.04 1.81 -4.26
CA GLY A 101 6.84 2.39 -3.19
C GLY A 101 6.86 3.90 -3.21
N PHE A 102 6.88 4.51 -4.39
CA PHE A 102 6.79 5.96 -4.54
C PHE A 102 5.47 6.51 -3.98
N LEU A 103 4.34 5.88 -4.33
CA LEU A 103 3.02 6.30 -3.86
C LEU A 103 2.87 6.12 -2.35
N ILE A 104 3.46 5.04 -1.80
CA ILE A 104 3.48 4.80 -0.35
C ILE A 104 4.25 5.91 0.37
N LEU A 105 5.44 6.26 -0.11
CA LEU A 105 6.23 7.35 0.45
C LEU A 105 5.52 8.69 0.30
N TYR A 106 4.98 8.97 -0.87
CA TYR A 106 4.25 10.20 -1.15
C TYR A 106 3.09 10.40 -0.18
N THR A 107 2.24 9.38 -0.01
CA THR A 107 1.09 9.46 0.90
C THR A 107 1.53 9.58 2.36
N ALA A 108 2.49 8.78 2.80
CA ALA A 108 2.96 8.82 4.18
C ALA A 108 3.61 10.17 4.55
N ILE A 109 4.43 10.73 3.66
CA ILE A 109 5.08 12.03 3.89
C ILE A 109 4.05 13.15 3.83
N LYS A 110 3.11 13.10 2.87
CA LYS A 110 2.03 14.08 2.76
C LYS A 110 1.14 14.08 4.00
N ASP A 111 0.77 12.90 4.49
CA ASP A 111 0.01 12.77 5.73
C ASP A 111 0.80 13.31 6.94
N ALA A 112 2.10 13.04 7.01
CA ALA A 112 2.95 13.57 8.07
C ALA A 112 3.02 15.11 8.06
N LEU A 113 3.09 15.72 6.89
CA LEU A 113 3.09 17.18 6.74
C LEU A 113 1.76 17.80 7.12
N LEU A 114 0.63 17.17 6.76
CA LEU A 114 -0.72 17.69 7.01
C LEU A 114 -1.20 17.43 8.43
N VAL A 115 -1.02 16.19 8.91
CA VAL A 115 -1.62 15.74 10.18
C VAL A 115 -0.60 15.36 11.24
N LYS A 116 0.65 15.78 11.06
CA LYS A 116 1.81 15.52 11.93
C LYS A 116 2.29 14.08 11.99
N ASN A 117 1.53 13.11 11.48
CA ASN A 117 1.89 11.69 11.47
C ASN A 117 1.62 11.08 10.11
N GLY A 118 2.59 10.37 9.57
CA GLY A 118 2.39 9.42 8.48
C GLY A 118 2.56 8.00 9.01
N ALA A 119 1.66 7.10 8.66
CA ALA A 119 1.73 5.71 9.07
C ALA A 119 1.78 4.79 7.84
N VAL A 120 2.74 3.89 7.81
CA VAL A 120 2.83 2.84 6.79
C VAL A 120 2.66 1.49 7.47
N HIS A 121 1.69 0.72 7.01
CA HIS A 121 1.45 -0.64 7.48
C HIS A 121 1.91 -1.63 6.42
N TRP A 122 2.74 -2.60 6.80
CA TRP A 122 3.12 -3.69 5.92
C TRP A 122 2.63 -5.02 6.45
N ARG A 123 2.22 -5.92 5.56
CA ARG A 123 1.79 -7.27 5.90
C ARG A 123 2.15 -8.24 4.77
N LYS A 124 2.38 -9.49 5.13
CA LYS A 124 2.49 -10.57 4.16
C LYS A 124 1.08 -11.03 3.78
N GLU A 125 0.76 -10.98 2.51
CA GLU A 125 -0.50 -11.49 1.98
C GLU A 125 -0.21 -12.64 1.00
N THR A 126 -0.92 -13.75 1.16
CA THR A 126 -0.87 -14.87 0.22
C THR A 126 -2.03 -14.73 -0.76
N LYS A 127 -1.75 -14.26 -1.97
CA LYS A 127 -2.74 -14.17 -3.04
C LYS A 127 -2.80 -15.51 -3.77
N ARG A 128 -3.96 -16.16 -3.72
CA ARG A 128 -4.25 -17.31 -4.56
C ARG A 128 -4.81 -16.82 -5.89
N GLN A 129 -4.07 -17.03 -6.96
CA GLN A 129 -4.51 -16.67 -8.30
C GLN A 129 -5.10 -17.92 -8.96
N LYS A 130 -6.37 -17.84 -9.35
CA LYS A 130 -6.98 -18.88 -10.18
C LYS A 130 -6.51 -18.69 -11.62
N VAL A 131 -5.72 -19.62 -12.12
CA VAL A 131 -5.27 -19.64 -13.51
C VAL A 131 -6.21 -20.56 -14.29
N LYS A 132 -6.85 -20.04 -15.33
CA LYS A 132 -7.65 -20.84 -16.26
C LYS A 132 -6.73 -21.38 -17.34
N THR A 133 -6.53 -22.68 -17.37
CA THR A 133 -5.74 -23.36 -18.41
C THR A 133 -6.68 -24.09 -19.35
N PRO A 134 -6.75 -23.70 -20.62
CA PRO A 134 -7.52 -24.47 -21.60
C PRO A 134 -6.80 -25.78 -21.87
N LEU A 135 -7.46 -26.89 -21.57
CA LEU A 135 -6.95 -28.21 -21.85
C LEU A 135 -7.73 -28.75 -23.07
N GLN A 136 -7.02 -29.12 -24.14
CA GLN A 136 -7.60 -29.73 -25.35
C GLN A 136 -7.06 -31.14 -25.53
N GLY A 137 -7.94 -32.09 -25.81
CA GLY A 137 -7.56 -33.46 -26.08
C GLY A 137 -6.97 -34.26 -24.90
N VAL A 138 -7.43 -33.93 -23.69
CA VAL A 138 -6.95 -34.54 -22.43
C VAL A 138 -7.60 -35.89 -22.19
N THR A 139 -6.82 -36.91 -21.82
CA THR A 139 -7.34 -38.21 -21.41
C THR A 139 -7.94 -38.15 -20.00
N GLU A 140 -8.85 -39.06 -19.67
CA GLU A 140 -9.47 -39.15 -18.33
C GLU A 140 -8.44 -39.21 -17.20
N MET A 141 -7.34 -39.93 -17.42
CA MET A 141 -6.26 -40.05 -16.45
C MET A 141 -5.57 -38.68 -16.16
N GLN A 142 -5.35 -37.88 -17.20
CA GLN A 142 -4.77 -36.55 -17.06
C GLN A 142 -5.74 -35.57 -16.38
N LEU A 143 -7.03 -35.71 -16.66
CA LEU A 143 -8.06 -34.92 -15.98
C LEU A 143 -8.16 -35.27 -14.50
N ALA A 144 -8.15 -36.58 -14.16
CA ALA A 144 -8.11 -37.02 -12.77
C ALA A 144 -6.89 -36.48 -12.02
N GLN A 145 -5.72 -36.48 -12.65
CA GLN A 145 -4.49 -35.97 -12.08
C GLN A 145 -4.54 -34.44 -11.86
N ALA A 146 -5.18 -33.68 -12.75
CA ALA A 146 -5.37 -32.25 -12.60
C ALA A 146 -6.34 -31.92 -11.46
N LEU A 147 -7.39 -32.74 -11.27
CA LEU A 147 -8.33 -32.61 -10.16
C LEU A 147 -7.68 -32.92 -8.80
N GLU A 148 -6.83 -33.95 -8.72
CA GLU A 148 -6.05 -34.26 -7.52
C GLU A 148 -5.09 -33.13 -7.12
N GLN A 149 -4.57 -32.37 -8.10
CA GLN A 149 -3.73 -31.20 -7.86
C GLN A 149 -4.52 -29.96 -7.45
N GLY A 150 -5.82 -30.07 -7.23
CA GLY A 150 -6.70 -28.99 -6.78
C GLY A 150 -7.29 -28.15 -7.92
N GLY A 151 -7.31 -28.69 -9.14
CA GLY A 151 -8.01 -28.10 -10.27
C GLY A 151 -9.53 -28.19 -10.10
N GLU A 152 -10.26 -27.24 -10.68
CA GLU A 152 -11.72 -27.22 -10.73
C GLU A 152 -12.17 -27.11 -12.19
N ILE A 153 -13.10 -27.97 -12.61
CA ILE A 153 -13.64 -27.94 -13.97
C ILE A 153 -14.61 -26.75 -14.07
N ILE A 154 -14.28 -25.77 -14.91
CA ILE A 154 -15.12 -24.56 -15.07
C ILE A 154 -16.14 -24.74 -16.18
N ASN A 155 -15.87 -25.59 -17.19
CA ASN A 155 -16.76 -25.80 -18.31
C ASN A 155 -16.89 -27.30 -18.63
N GLN A 156 -18.06 -27.88 -18.43
CA GLN A 156 -18.36 -29.30 -18.69
C GLN A 156 -18.76 -29.59 -20.14
N ASP A 157 -19.08 -28.57 -20.93
CA ASP A 157 -19.57 -28.77 -22.31
C ASP A 157 -18.50 -29.37 -23.24
N LEU A 158 -17.23 -29.20 -22.87
CA LEU A 158 -16.11 -29.82 -23.57
C LEU A 158 -15.92 -31.32 -23.24
N TYR A 159 -16.40 -31.77 -22.09
CA TYR A 159 -16.25 -33.15 -21.64
C TYR A 159 -17.19 -34.11 -22.39
N THR A 160 -18.42 -33.69 -22.63
CA THR A 160 -19.44 -34.47 -23.39
C THR A 160 -19.07 -34.66 -24.85
N TRP A 161 -18.29 -33.76 -25.43
CA TRP A 161 -17.86 -33.86 -26.83
C TRP A 161 -16.74 -34.89 -27.04
N ILE A 162 -15.90 -35.13 -26.06
CA ILE A 162 -14.81 -36.14 -26.13
C ILE A 162 -15.33 -37.56 -26.00
N GLU A 163 -16.39 -37.78 -25.19
CA GLU A 163 -17.02 -39.08 -25.04
C GLU A 163 -17.82 -39.53 -26.29
N SER A 164 -18.37 -38.57 -27.05
CA SER A 164 -19.09 -38.88 -28.29
C SER A 164 -18.22 -39.00 -29.52
N GLY A 165 -16.93 -38.72 -29.42
CA GLY A 165 -15.96 -38.77 -30.53
C GLY A 165 -15.11 -40.03 -30.64
N THR A 166 -15.40 -41.08 -29.88
CA THR A 166 -14.78 -42.40 -30.04
C THR A 166 -15.53 -43.22 -31.11
N LEU A 167 -15.08 -43.06 -32.35
CA LEU A 167 -15.21 -44.05 -33.41
C LEU A 167 -13.83 -44.45 -33.86
#